data_33a290eecd0da2393355cb0f5049bf88
#
_entry.id   33a290eecd0da2393355cb0f5049bf88
#
_cell.length_a   1.000
_cell.length_b   1.000
_cell.length_c   1.000
_cell.angle_alpha   90.00
_cell.angle_beta   90.00
_cell.angle_gamma   90.00
#
_symmetry.space_group_name_H-M   'P 1'
#
loop_
_entity.id
_entity.type
_entity.pdbx_description
1 polymer ?
#
loop_
_entity_poly.entity_id
_entity_poly.type
_entity_poly.pdbx_seq_one_letter_code
_entity_poly.pdbx_strand_id
1 'polypeptide(L)'
;MNYACKSVIGRRRTNEDRCCAVSNARGSILLAVADGMGGHAAGEVASEMLIETLRTQAEHFAPLSLTEPALRNAILEANLSIYRAAEDSESCRSMGSTLVCTVIEGNRYLAANIGDSRLYLYSADCLTRITKDHSLVQTFMDEGSITPDEAAVHPLRNVITRAVGTNLTVEPDLFCGALHEDDMLLLCSDGLHGSLSDMEISVILSGGGALEPLCDSLIDAASNAGSSDNISVVLARCTGVQNI
;
A
#
# COMPACT_ATOMS: atom_id res chain seq x y z
N MET A 1 3.55 9.31 17.00
CA MET A 1 3.43 8.26 15.96
C MET A 1 4.81 7.71 15.66
N ASN A 2 5.00 6.40 15.75
CA ASN A 2 6.21 5.70 15.30
C ASN A 2 5.86 4.96 14.00
N TYR A 3 6.83 4.83 13.10
CA TYR A 3 6.64 4.10 11.85
C TYR A 3 7.92 3.40 11.39
N ALA A 4 7.76 2.32 10.64
CA ALA A 4 8.84 1.57 9.98
C ALA A 4 8.38 1.13 8.60
N CYS A 5 9.29 1.01 7.65
CA CYS A 5 9.01 0.43 6.35
C CYS A 5 10.14 -0.49 5.90
N LYS A 6 9.78 -1.55 5.19
CA LYS A 6 10.73 -2.51 4.64
C LYS A 6 10.19 -3.11 3.36
N SER A 7 11.07 -3.26 2.38
CA SER A 7 10.80 -3.96 1.13
C SER A 7 11.93 -4.93 0.83
N VAL A 8 11.61 -6.13 0.42
CA VAL A 8 12.58 -7.16 0.06
C VAL A 8 12.24 -7.79 -1.29
N ILE A 9 13.28 -8.18 -2.01
CA ILE A 9 13.17 -8.77 -3.33
C ILE A 9 12.47 -10.15 -3.34
N GLY A 10 12.44 -10.84 -2.19
CA GLY A 10 11.90 -12.20 -2.13
C GLY A 10 12.58 -13.16 -3.07
N ARG A 11 11.79 -13.94 -3.82
CA ARG A 11 12.30 -14.92 -4.81
C ARG A 11 12.36 -14.39 -6.24
N ARG A 12 12.03 -13.11 -6.46
CA ARG A 12 12.10 -12.45 -7.77
C ARG A 12 13.55 -12.13 -8.17
N ARG A 13 13.79 -11.69 -9.40
CA ARG A 13 15.09 -11.22 -9.88
C ARG A 13 15.30 -9.73 -9.66
N THR A 14 14.23 -8.98 -9.64
CA THR A 14 14.16 -7.53 -9.44
C THR A 14 13.17 -7.24 -8.33
N ASN A 15 13.35 -6.13 -7.64
CA ASN A 15 12.36 -5.62 -6.70
C ASN A 15 11.58 -4.48 -7.38
N GLU A 16 10.37 -4.77 -7.81
CA GLU A 16 9.47 -3.80 -8.43
C GLU A 16 8.58 -3.08 -7.41
N ASP A 17 8.59 -3.54 -6.16
CA ASP A 17 7.95 -2.85 -5.05
C ASP A 17 8.75 -1.63 -4.59
N ARG A 18 8.03 -0.59 -4.17
CA ARG A 18 8.58 0.55 -3.42
C ARG A 18 7.70 0.88 -2.23
N CYS A 19 8.33 1.31 -1.16
CA CYS A 19 7.59 1.80 0.00
C CYS A 19 8.25 3.04 0.59
N CYS A 20 7.47 3.85 1.29
CA CYS A 20 7.99 4.94 2.08
C CYS A 20 7.19 5.17 3.36
N ALA A 21 7.89 5.73 4.36
CA ALA A 21 7.29 6.25 5.57
C ALA A 21 8.08 7.52 5.94
N VAL A 22 7.48 8.68 5.75
CA VAL A 22 8.15 9.97 5.92
C VAL A 22 7.25 10.96 6.65
N SER A 23 7.85 11.82 7.47
CA SER A 23 7.17 12.95 8.09
C SER A 23 7.66 14.27 7.50
N ASN A 24 6.73 15.18 7.27
CA ASN A 24 7.10 16.54 6.87
C ASN A 24 7.36 17.46 8.07
N ALA A 25 7.89 18.65 7.81
CA ALA A 25 8.20 19.65 8.84
C ALA A 25 6.95 20.14 9.61
N ARG A 26 5.74 19.86 9.15
CA ARG A 26 4.47 20.26 9.76
C ARG A 26 3.82 19.16 10.59
N GLY A 27 4.48 17.97 10.67
CA GLY A 27 4.03 16.83 11.46
C GLY A 27 3.04 15.89 10.76
N SER A 28 2.72 16.12 9.48
CA SER A 28 1.98 15.14 8.69
C SER A 28 2.91 13.98 8.30
N ILE A 29 2.39 12.76 8.30
CA ILE A 29 3.13 11.54 7.97
C ILE A 29 2.51 10.92 6.72
N LEU A 30 3.34 10.65 5.71
CA LEU A 30 2.96 9.85 4.55
C LEU A 30 3.52 8.43 4.72
N LEU A 31 2.64 7.44 4.59
CA LEU A 31 2.96 6.04 4.45
C LEU A 31 2.51 5.60 3.06
N ALA A 32 3.32 4.84 2.33
CA ALA A 32 2.91 4.32 1.03
C ALA A 32 3.60 3.00 0.69
N VAL A 33 2.87 2.14 -0.03
CA VAL A 33 3.38 0.96 -0.72
C VAL A 33 2.89 1.02 -2.16
N ALA A 34 3.78 0.75 -3.09
CA ALA A 34 3.55 0.69 -4.52
C ALA A 34 4.16 -0.61 -5.04
N ASP A 35 3.36 -1.45 -5.68
CA ASP A 35 3.77 -2.69 -6.34
C ASP A 35 3.78 -2.42 -7.84
N GLY A 36 4.98 -2.39 -8.40
CA GLY A 36 5.21 -2.06 -9.79
C GLY A 36 4.95 -3.23 -10.72
N MET A 37 4.27 -2.96 -11.82
CA MET A 37 4.01 -3.96 -12.85
C MET A 37 4.47 -3.51 -14.22
N GLY A 38 4.92 -4.47 -15.01
CA GLY A 38 5.39 -4.24 -16.39
C GLY A 38 6.41 -5.28 -16.79
N GLY A 39 6.74 -5.35 -18.08
CA GLY A 39 7.80 -6.23 -18.56
C GLY A 39 9.19 -5.66 -18.23
N HIS A 40 10.16 -6.53 -17.88
CA HIS A 40 11.55 -6.17 -17.59
C HIS A 40 11.68 -5.22 -16.35
N ALA A 41 12.31 -4.05 -16.50
CA ALA A 41 12.50 -3.08 -15.41
C ALA A 41 11.38 -2.03 -15.33
N ALA A 42 10.31 -2.17 -16.10
CA ALA A 42 9.27 -1.15 -16.21
C ALA A 42 8.45 -0.97 -14.93
N GLY A 43 8.16 -2.06 -14.21
CA GLY A 43 7.47 -2.02 -12.92
C GLY A 43 8.25 -1.25 -11.85
N GLU A 44 9.58 -1.49 -11.77
CA GLU A 44 10.48 -0.77 -10.88
C GLU A 44 10.45 0.76 -11.15
N VAL A 45 10.47 1.17 -12.42
CA VAL A 45 10.39 2.59 -12.79
C VAL A 45 9.05 3.19 -12.39
N ALA A 46 7.94 2.48 -12.62
CA ALA A 46 6.60 2.98 -12.28
C ALA A 46 6.43 3.19 -10.77
N SER A 47 6.78 2.20 -9.95
CA SER A 47 6.67 2.29 -8.49
C SER A 47 7.60 3.36 -7.91
N GLU A 48 8.83 3.51 -8.45
CA GLU A 48 9.77 4.57 -8.06
C GLU A 48 9.20 5.96 -8.36
N MET A 49 8.75 6.20 -9.60
CA MET A 49 8.14 7.48 -9.99
C MET A 49 6.94 7.83 -9.12
N LEU A 50 6.10 6.84 -8.80
CA LEU A 50 4.93 7.02 -7.96
C LEU A 50 5.32 7.47 -6.55
N ILE A 51 6.21 6.75 -5.89
CA ILE A 51 6.64 7.04 -4.53
C ILE A 51 7.35 8.39 -4.46
N GLU A 52 8.25 8.72 -5.40
CA GLU A 52 8.95 10.00 -5.40
C GLU A 52 8.02 11.19 -5.63
N THR A 53 7.02 11.04 -6.51
CA THR A 53 6.00 12.09 -6.69
C THR A 53 5.21 12.32 -5.39
N LEU A 54 4.74 11.25 -4.74
CA LEU A 54 4.00 11.37 -3.49
C LEU A 54 4.86 11.96 -2.36
N ARG A 55 6.13 11.59 -2.24
CA ARG A 55 7.07 12.17 -1.26
C ARG A 55 7.24 13.68 -1.46
N THR A 56 7.45 14.09 -2.70
CA THR A 56 7.58 15.53 -3.04
C THR A 56 6.31 16.30 -2.69
N GLN A 57 5.15 15.77 -3.01
CA GLN A 57 3.87 16.39 -2.68
C GLN A 57 3.60 16.41 -1.17
N ALA A 58 4.03 15.37 -0.45
CA ALA A 58 3.85 15.28 1.01
C ALA A 58 4.55 16.41 1.78
N GLU A 59 5.66 16.96 1.27
CA GLU A 59 6.33 18.12 1.86
C GLU A 59 5.43 19.36 1.90
N HIS A 60 4.46 19.44 0.98
CA HIS A 60 3.52 20.55 0.83
C HIS A 60 2.19 20.32 1.54
N PHE A 61 1.90 19.10 2.04
CA PHE A 61 0.68 18.85 2.81
C PHE A 61 0.69 19.72 4.07
N ALA A 62 -0.32 20.58 4.18
CA ALA A 62 -0.48 21.46 5.32
C ALA A 62 -1.29 20.77 6.42
N PRO A 63 -0.98 21.00 7.71
CA PRO A 63 -1.85 20.56 8.80
C PRO A 63 -3.26 21.10 8.58
N LEU A 64 -4.28 20.28 8.83
CA LEU A 64 -5.71 20.56 8.61
C LEU A 64 -6.15 20.66 7.15
N SER A 65 -5.25 20.54 6.18
CA SER A 65 -5.59 20.51 4.75
C SER A 65 -5.54 19.10 4.16
N LEU A 66 -5.55 18.07 4.98
CA LEU A 66 -5.84 16.71 4.52
C LEU A 66 -7.25 16.69 3.94
N THR A 67 -7.37 17.37 2.82
CA THR A 67 -8.58 17.32 2.03
C THR A 67 -8.38 16.22 1.00
N GLU A 68 -9.40 15.43 0.85
CA GLU A 68 -9.52 14.47 -0.24
C GLU A 68 -8.98 15.01 -1.57
N PRO A 69 -9.26 16.29 -1.98
CA PRO A 69 -8.71 16.87 -3.21
C PRO A 69 -7.19 16.93 -3.28
N ALA A 70 -6.48 17.18 -2.18
CA ALA A 70 -5.02 17.31 -2.21
C ALA A 70 -4.35 15.95 -2.47
N LEU A 71 -4.78 14.90 -1.78
CA LEU A 71 -4.28 13.54 -2.01
C LEU A 71 -4.64 13.03 -3.39
N ARG A 72 -5.88 13.26 -3.83
CA ARG A 72 -6.36 12.90 -5.16
C ARG A 72 -5.52 13.58 -6.27
N ASN A 73 -5.24 14.88 -6.14
CA ASN A 73 -4.42 15.60 -7.10
C ASN A 73 -2.99 15.08 -7.16
N ALA A 74 -2.36 14.76 -6.02
CA ALA A 74 -1.02 14.17 -5.99
C ALA A 74 -0.98 12.81 -6.72
N ILE A 75 -2.00 11.98 -6.53
CA ILE A 75 -2.14 10.70 -7.22
C ILE A 75 -2.34 10.88 -8.73
N LEU A 76 -3.18 11.84 -9.13
CA LEU A 76 -3.42 12.12 -10.56
C LEU A 76 -2.18 12.68 -11.25
N GLU A 77 -1.38 13.50 -10.57
CA GLU A 77 -0.08 13.99 -11.08
C GLU A 77 0.90 12.82 -11.29
N ALA A 78 1.03 11.93 -10.30
CA ALA A 78 1.85 10.73 -10.44
C ALA A 78 1.37 9.83 -11.58
N ASN A 79 0.06 9.59 -11.67
CA ASN A 79 -0.54 8.81 -12.75
C ASN A 79 -0.18 9.37 -14.14
N LEU A 80 -0.36 10.68 -14.32
CA LEU A 80 -0.08 11.33 -15.59
C LEU A 80 1.41 11.28 -15.95
N SER A 81 2.29 11.41 -14.97
CA SER A 81 3.75 11.33 -15.16
C SER A 81 4.17 9.93 -15.63
N ILE A 82 3.64 8.88 -14.99
CA ILE A 82 3.93 7.48 -15.35
C ILE A 82 3.33 7.15 -16.72
N TYR A 83 2.07 7.54 -16.96
CA TYR A 83 1.41 7.33 -18.25
C TYR A 83 2.20 7.94 -19.42
N ARG A 84 2.67 9.19 -19.27
CA ARG A 84 3.50 9.85 -20.29
C ARG A 84 4.83 9.15 -20.49
N ALA A 85 5.51 8.78 -19.43
CA ALA A 85 6.78 8.06 -19.52
C ALA A 85 6.63 6.68 -20.22
N ALA A 86 5.47 6.01 -20.01
CA ALA A 86 5.14 4.77 -20.71
C ALA A 86 4.90 4.96 -22.21
N GLU A 87 4.30 6.10 -22.61
CA GLU A 87 4.09 6.44 -24.03
C GLU A 87 5.39 6.86 -24.74
N ASP A 88 6.31 7.53 -24.02
CA ASP A 88 7.56 8.06 -24.58
C ASP A 88 8.66 7.00 -24.74
N SER A 89 8.54 5.82 -24.13
CA SER A 89 9.58 4.78 -24.15
C SER A 89 9.00 3.39 -24.40
N GLU A 90 9.50 2.73 -25.43
CA GLU A 90 9.09 1.35 -25.76
C GLU A 90 9.44 0.36 -24.62
N SER A 91 10.54 0.57 -23.91
CA SER A 91 10.96 -0.25 -22.76
C SER A 91 10.06 -0.08 -21.53
N CYS A 92 9.33 1.02 -21.45
CA CYS A 92 8.39 1.34 -20.35
C CYS A 92 6.92 1.16 -20.76
N ARG A 93 6.66 0.70 -22.00
CA ARG A 93 5.30 0.52 -22.49
C ARG A 93 4.50 -0.40 -21.57
N SER A 94 3.30 0.03 -21.23
CA SER A 94 2.39 -0.70 -20.33
C SER A 94 2.88 -0.84 -18.88
N MET A 95 3.85 -0.02 -18.46
CA MET A 95 4.20 0.05 -17.04
C MET A 95 3.05 0.66 -16.23
N GLY A 96 2.97 0.26 -14.99
CA GLY A 96 2.03 0.80 -14.01
C GLY A 96 2.41 0.37 -12.60
N SER A 97 1.62 0.77 -11.64
CA SER A 97 1.82 0.36 -10.25
C SER A 97 0.50 0.31 -9.50
N THR A 98 0.40 -0.55 -8.50
CA THR A 98 -0.59 -0.39 -7.44
C THR A 98 -0.21 0.81 -6.59
N LEU A 99 -1.13 1.25 -5.77
CA LEU A 99 -0.89 2.22 -4.71
C LEU A 99 -1.80 1.94 -3.53
N VAL A 100 -1.22 1.76 -2.36
CA VAL A 100 -1.90 2.00 -1.10
C VAL A 100 -1.10 3.05 -0.33
N CYS A 101 -1.75 4.14 0.06
CA CYS A 101 -1.08 5.18 0.83
C CYS A 101 -2.00 5.75 1.90
N THR A 102 -1.38 6.32 2.93
CA THR A 102 -2.07 6.95 4.05
C THR A 102 -1.34 8.20 4.47
N VAL A 103 -2.05 9.30 4.59
CA VAL A 103 -1.55 10.52 5.23
C VAL A 103 -2.17 10.64 6.61
N ILE A 104 -1.33 10.86 7.63
CA ILE A 104 -1.75 10.90 9.02
C ILE A 104 -1.45 12.29 9.59
N GLU A 105 -2.44 12.87 10.27
CA GLU A 105 -2.31 14.12 11.03
C GLU A 105 -2.93 13.96 12.42
N GLY A 106 -2.07 14.10 13.44
CA GLY A 106 -2.48 13.80 14.81
C GLY A 106 -2.93 12.35 14.95
N ASN A 107 -4.21 12.15 15.22
CA ASN A 107 -4.83 10.82 15.30
C ASN A 107 -5.80 10.52 14.15
N ARG A 108 -5.84 11.33 13.10
CA ARG A 108 -6.69 11.10 11.93
C ARG A 108 -5.86 10.64 10.75
N TYR A 109 -6.44 9.79 9.93
CA TYR A 109 -5.83 9.38 8.67
C TYR A 109 -6.79 9.56 7.50
N LEU A 110 -6.20 9.83 6.33
CA LEU A 110 -6.83 9.74 5.03
C LEU A 110 -6.00 8.78 4.18
N ALA A 111 -6.62 7.73 3.68
CA ALA A 111 -5.97 6.71 2.87
C ALA A 111 -6.53 6.67 1.46
N ALA A 112 -5.72 6.25 0.51
CA ALA A 112 -6.12 5.99 -0.87
C ALA A 112 -5.64 4.60 -1.30
N ASN A 113 -6.46 3.93 -2.14
CA ASN A 113 -6.13 2.65 -2.74
C ASN A 113 -6.38 2.63 -4.24
N ILE A 114 -5.43 2.05 -4.99
CA ILE A 114 -5.51 1.70 -6.40
C ILE A 114 -4.77 0.37 -6.57
N GLY A 115 -5.46 -0.68 -7.02
CA GLY A 115 -4.88 -2.02 -7.13
C GLY A 115 -5.27 -2.92 -5.97
N ASP A 116 -4.45 -3.91 -5.68
CA ASP A 116 -4.68 -4.96 -4.70
C ASP A 116 -3.69 -4.94 -3.51
N SER A 117 -2.78 -3.97 -3.44
CA SER A 117 -2.07 -3.65 -2.20
C SER A 117 -3.06 -3.21 -1.13
N ARG A 118 -2.80 -3.54 0.14
CA ARG A 118 -3.81 -3.42 1.20
C ARG A 118 -3.39 -2.53 2.35
N LEU A 119 -4.40 -1.88 2.93
CA LEU A 119 -4.33 -1.20 4.23
C LEU A 119 -5.16 -1.97 5.25
N TYR A 120 -4.55 -2.26 6.39
CA TYR A 120 -5.19 -2.83 7.57
C TYR A 120 -5.07 -1.89 8.77
N LEU A 121 -6.08 -1.93 9.63
CA LEU A 121 -6.06 -1.37 10.98
C LEU A 121 -6.02 -2.54 11.97
N TYR A 122 -5.01 -2.55 12.84
CA TYR A 122 -4.95 -3.42 14.00
C TYR A 122 -5.27 -2.59 15.25
N SER A 123 -6.39 -2.91 15.89
CA SER A 123 -6.93 -2.19 17.05
C SER A 123 -7.62 -3.18 17.98
N ALA A 124 -7.36 -3.08 19.29
CA ALA A 124 -7.96 -3.94 20.31
C ALA A 124 -7.86 -5.45 19.96
N ASP A 125 -6.66 -5.91 19.57
CA ASP A 125 -6.35 -7.29 19.17
C ASP A 125 -7.14 -7.80 17.93
N CYS A 126 -7.72 -6.90 17.16
CA CYS A 126 -8.46 -7.22 15.94
C CYS A 126 -7.80 -6.57 14.72
N LEU A 127 -7.52 -7.39 13.69
CA LEU A 127 -7.07 -6.90 12.38
C LEU A 127 -8.29 -6.70 11.49
N THR A 128 -8.43 -5.50 10.96
CA THR A 128 -9.52 -5.14 10.04
C THR A 128 -8.94 -4.61 8.73
N ARG A 129 -9.29 -5.23 7.60
CA ARG A 129 -8.93 -4.71 6.28
C ARG A 129 -9.78 -3.48 5.96
N ILE A 130 -9.13 -2.37 5.68
CA ILE A 130 -9.76 -1.08 5.35
C ILE A 130 -10.03 -0.96 3.85
N THR A 131 -9.07 -1.40 3.04
CA THR A 131 -9.15 -1.30 1.57
C THR A 131 -9.89 -2.48 0.96
N LYS A 132 -10.40 -2.28 -0.25
CA LYS A 132 -10.97 -3.31 -1.10
C LYS A 132 -10.11 -3.44 -2.34
N ASP A 133 -9.77 -4.67 -2.72
CA ASP A 133 -8.88 -4.91 -3.85
C ASP A 133 -9.56 -4.53 -5.19
N HIS A 134 -8.81 -3.91 -6.08
CA HIS A 134 -9.21 -3.74 -7.48
C HIS A 134 -8.68 -4.92 -8.28
N SER A 135 -9.25 -6.09 -8.06
CA SER A 135 -8.89 -7.33 -8.75
C SER A 135 -10.11 -7.98 -9.40
N LEU A 136 -9.85 -8.83 -10.38
CA LEU A 136 -10.93 -9.55 -11.09
C LEU A 136 -11.70 -10.50 -10.14
N VAL A 137 -10.98 -11.18 -9.24
CA VAL A 137 -11.59 -12.06 -8.25
C VAL A 137 -12.44 -11.30 -7.23
N GLN A 138 -12.05 -10.07 -6.89
CA GLN A 138 -12.89 -9.21 -6.04
C GLN A 138 -14.19 -8.85 -6.75
N THR A 139 -14.15 -8.56 -8.05
CA THR A 139 -15.37 -8.33 -8.85
C THR A 139 -16.29 -9.56 -8.83
N PHE A 140 -15.74 -10.76 -9.00
CA PHE A 140 -16.53 -12.01 -8.95
C PHE A 140 -17.15 -12.26 -7.57
N MET A 141 -16.42 -11.93 -6.48
CA MET A 141 -16.96 -12.02 -5.11
C MET A 141 -18.10 -11.02 -4.89
N ASP A 142 -17.96 -9.79 -5.40
CA ASP A 142 -19.00 -8.75 -5.27
C ASP A 142 -20.29 -9.14 -6.02
N GLU A 143 -20.16 -9.82 -7.15
CA GLU A 143 -21.27 -10.37 -7.94
C GLU A 143 -21.86 -11.64 -7.31
N GLY A 144 -21.23 -12.18 -6.26
CA GLY A 144 -21.64 -13.43 -5.65
C GLY A 144 -21.35 -14.68 -6.49
N SER A 145 -20.47 -14.55 -7.51
CA SER A 145 -20.14 -15.64 -8.45
C SER A 145 -19.15 -16.64 -7.85
N ILE A 146 -18.30 -16.20 -6.90
CA ILE A 146 -17.35 -17.04 -6.17
C ILE A 146 -17.31 -16.66 -4.69
N THR A 147 -16.92 -17.61 -3.86
CA THR A 147 -16.67 -17.43 -2.43
C THR A 147 -15.24 -16.87 -2.18
N PRO A 148 -14.94 -16.33 -0.99
CA PRO A 148 -13.58 -15.93 -0.63
C PRO A 148 -12.56 -17.08 -0.72
N ASP A 149 -12.93 -18.30 -0.35
CA ASP A 149 -12.07 -19.49 -0.43
C ASP A 149 -11.74 -19.85 -1.89
N GLU A 150 -12.74 -19.75 -2.78
CA GLU A 150 -12.52 -19.95 -4.23
C GLU A 150 -11.66 -18.84 -4.82
N ALA A 151 -11.83 -17.59 -4.40
CA ALA A 151 -11.03 -16.46 -4.86
C ALA A 151 -9.54 -16.64 -4.52
N ALA A 152 -9.23 -17.14 -3.32
CA ALA A 152 -7.86 -17.34 -2.84
C ALA A 152 -7.02 -18.29 -3.73
N VAL A 153 -7.67 -19.27 -4.36
CA VAL A 153 -7.01 -20.27 -5.23
C VAL A 153 -7.32 -20.08 -6.71
N HIS A 154 -8.02 -18.99 -7.06
CA HIS A 154 -8.45 -18.75 -8.43
C HIS A 154 -7.27 -18.49 -9.37
N PRO A 155 -7.25 -19.04 -10.62
CA PRO A 155 -6.17 -18.81 -11.57
C PRO A 155 -5.93 -17.34 -11.92
N LEU A 156 -6.97 -16.49 -11.83
CA LEU A 156 -6.93 -15.06 -12.15
C LEU A 156 -6.83 -14.18 -10.88
N ARG A 157 -6.42 -14.73 -9.73
CA ARG A 157 -6.37 -13.97 -8.47
C ARG A 157 -5.42 -12.76 -8.49
N ASN A 158 -4.38 -12.81 -9.32
CA ASN A 158 -3.40 -11.73 -9.48
C ASN A 158 -3.75 -10.77 -10.63
N VAL A 159 -4.97 -10.85 -11.21
CA VAL A 159 -5.39 -9.93 -12.27
C VAL A 159 -6.02 -8.71 -11.65
N ILE A 160 -5.28 -7.59 -11.65
CA ILE A 160 -5.79 -6.30 -11.19
C ILE A 160 -6.63 -5.61 -12.28
N THR A 161 -7.62 -4.85 -11.86
CA THR A 161 -8.55 -4.14 -12.74
C THR A 161 -8.31 -2.64 -12.77
N ARG A 162 -7.46 -2.13 -11.87
CA ARG A 162 -7.11 -0.72 -11.77
C ARG A 162 -5.66 -0.55 -11.32
N ALA A 163 -4.90 0.32 -12.00
CA ALA A 163 -3.51 0.63 -11.66
C ALA A 163 -3.17 2.07 -12.03
N VAL A 164 -2.19 2.65 -11.33
CA VAL A 164 -1.61 3.95 -11.62
C VAL A 164 -0.73 3.85 -12.87
N GLY A 165 -0.85 4.82 -13.79
CA GLY A 165 -0.01 4.93 -14.99
C GLY A 165 -0.48 4.15 -16.19
N THR A 166 -1.50 3.29 -16.08
CA THR A 166 -2.00 2.46 -17.20
C THR A 166 -3.02 3.17 -18.08
N ASN A 167 -3.65 4.22 -17.58
CA ASN A 167 -4.63 5.02 -18.29
C ASN A 167 -4.37 6.51 -18.05
N LEU A 168 -4.89 7.37 -18.92
CA LEU A 168 -4.75 8.82 -18.82
C LEU A 168 -5.27 9.37 -17.47
N THR A 169 -6.29 8.75 -16.92
CA THR A 169 -6.89 9.09 -15.62
C THR A 169 -7.06 7.82 -14.78
N VAL A 170 -6.99 7.98 -13.47
CA VAL A 170 -7.26 6.90 -12.50
C VAL A 170 -8.10 7.46 -11.35
N GLU A 171 -9.00 6.65 -10.84
CA GLU A 171 -9.85 7.00 -9.71
C GLU A 171 -9.42 6.20 -8.47
N PRO A 172 -8.86 6.85 -7.43
CA PRO A 172 -8.55 6.17 -6.17
C PRO A 172 -9.80 5.97 -5.32
N ASP A 173 -9.92 4.84 -4.65
CA ASP A 173 -10.84 4.68 -3.54
C ASP A 173 -10.24 5.36 -2.32
N LEU A 174 -11.06 6.13 -1.59
CA LEU A 174 -10.61 6.91 -0.44
C LEU A 174 -11.28 6.42 0.85
N PHE A 175 -10.49 6.38 1.92
CA PHE A 175 -10.91 5.94 3.25
C PHE A 175 -10.40 6.94 4.28
N CYS A 176 -11.18 7.20 5.32
CA CYS A 176 -10.74 8.06 6.42
C CYS A 176 -11.14 7.44 7.77
N GLY A 177 -10.36 7.76 8.78
CA GLY A 177 -10.63 7.27 10.13
C GLY A 177 -9.83 8.01 11.19
N ALA A 178 -10.00 7.54 12.42
CA ALA A 178 -9.24 8.00 13.57
C ALA A 178 -8.53 6.81 14.22
N LEU A 179 -7.37 7.08 14.80
CA LEU A 179 -6.55 6.12 15.52
C LEU A 179 -6.63 6.40 17.01
N HIS A 180 -6.70 5.35 17.80
CA HIS A 180 -6.55 5.39 19.24
C HIS A 180 -5.10 5.09 19.63
N GLU A 181 -4.78 5.27 20.89
CA GLU A 181 -3.46 4.89 21.41
C GLU A 181 -3.22 3.39 21.18
N ASP A 182 -2.00 3.05 20.74
CA ASP A 182 -1.54 1.71 20.37
C ASP A 182 -2.17 1.09 19.11
N ASP A 183 -3.14 1.73 18.45
CA ASP A 183 -3.58 1.29 17.14
C ASP A 183 -2.42 1.26 16.14
N MET A 184 -2.40 0.23 15.29
CA MET A 184 -1.42 0.13 14.22
C MET A 184 -2.08 0.13 12.84
N LEU A 185 -1.47 0.85 11.89
CA LEU A 185 -1.76 0.72 10.47
C LEU A 185 -0.70 -0.16 9.82
N LEU A 186 -1.13 -1.11 9.00
CA LEU A 186 -0.27 -1.94 8.16
C LEU A 186 -0.64 -1.71 6.70
N LEU A 187 0.33 -1.23 5.91
CA LEU A 187 0.24 -1.21 4.45
C LEU A 187 1.14 -2.31 3.90
N CYS A 188 0.68 -3.05 2.90
CA CYS A 188 1.50 -4.14 2.32
C CYS A 188 1.15 -4.40 0.85
N SER A 189 2.14 -4.94 0.11
CA SER A 189 1.93 -5.52 -1.22
C SER A 189 1.35 -6.93 -1.13
N ASP A 190 0.98 -7.50 -2.27
CA ASP A 190 0.40 -8.84 -2.39
C ASP A 190 1.38 -9.94 -1.97
N GLY A 191 2.69 -9.70 -2.04
CA GLY A 191 3.71 -10.63 -1.55
C GLY A 191 3.56 -10.98 -0.07
N LEU A 192 2.95 -10.09 0.74
CA LEU A 192 2.59 -10.40 2.13
C LEU A 192 1.25 -11.15 2.22
N HIS A 193 0.15 -10.49 1.85
CA HIS A 193 -1.20 -10.99 2.08
C HIS A 193 -1.63 -12.12 1.11
N GLY A 194 -0.89 -12.32 0.04
CA GLY A 194 -1.05 -13.49 -0.86
C GLY A 194 -0.47 -14.78 -0.29
N SER A 195 0.36 -14.66 0.74
CA SER A 195 1.06 -15.81 1.38
C SER A 195 0.66 -16.02 2.84
N LEU A 196 0.15 -14.99 3.53
CA LEU A 196 -0.33 -15.05 4.91
C LEU A 196 -1.82 -14.70 4.96
N SER A 197 -2.56 -15.44 5.76
CA SER A 197 -3.94 -15.10 6.13
C SER A 197 -3.98 -13.88 7.07
N ASP A 198 -5.12 -13.19 7.11
CA ASP A 198 -5.33 -12.07 8.04
C ASP A 198 -5.14 -12.51 9.51
N MET A 199 -5.46 -13.78 9.85
CA MET A 199 -5.22 -14.33 11.19
C MET A 199 -3.73 -14.44 11.50
N GLU A 200 -2.90 -14.93 10.58
CA GLU A 200 -1.45 -15.05 10.78
C GLU A 200 -0.80 -13.68 10.92
N ILE A 201 -1.22 -12.70 10.11
CA ILE A 201 -0.79 -11.30 10.24
C ILE A 201 -1.18 -10.75 11.61
N SER A 202 -2.42 -10.97 12.06
CA SER A 202 -2.91 -10.53 13.37
C SER A 202 -2.08 -11.11 14.52
N VAL A 203 -1.76 -12.40 14.46
CA VAL A 203 -0.93 -13.07 15.48
C VAL A 203 0.47 -12.45 15.55
N ILE A 204 1.09 -12.12 14.42
CA ILE A 204 2.41 -11.46 14.42
C ILE A 204 2.32 -10.07 15.05
N LEU A 205 1.31 -9.28 14.69
CA LEU A 205 1.13 -7.93 15.23
C LEU A 205 0.82 -7.92 16.73
N SER A 206 0.12 -8.95 17.24
CA SER A 206 -0.20 -9.09 18.67
C SER A 206 1.06 -9.31 19.55
N GLY A 207 2.17 -9.74 18.96
CA GLY A 207 3.45 -9.85 19.65
C GLY A 207 4.01 -8.53 20.16
N GLY A 208 3.53 -7.40 19.63
CA GLY A 208 3.92 -6.05 20.05
C GLY A 208 5.41 -5.76 19.84
N GLY A 209 5.94 -4.79 20.59
CA GLY A 209 7.37 -4.43 20.54
C GLY A 209 7.69 -3.33 19.51
N ALA A 210 8.95 -3.23 19.08
CA ALA A 210 9.39 -2.25 18.11
C ALA A 210 8.89 -2.60 16.69
N LEU A 211 8.66 -1.59 15.85
CA LEU A 211 8.03 -1.79 14.53
C LEU A 211 8.97 -2.44 13.51
N GLU A 212 10.27 -2.15 13.56
CA GLU A 212 11.25 -2.75 12.64
C GLU A 212 11.30 -4.28 12.80
N PRO A 213 11.44 -4.88 14.02
CA PRO A 213 11.32 -6.32 14.20
C PRO A 213 9.98 -6.92 13.79
N LEU A 214 8.87 -6.17 13.92
CA LEU A 214 7.57 -6.62 13.43
C LEU A 214 7.53 -6.67 11.91
N CYS A 215 8.09 -5.68 11.21
CA CYS A 215 8.26 -5.74 9.75
C CYS A 215 9.09 -6.96 9.34
N ASP A 216 10.20 -7.24 10.04
CA ASP A 216 11.02 -8.41 9.78
C ASP A 216 10.22 -9.70 9.98
N SER A 217 9.48 -9.82 11.09
CA SER A 217 8.66 -11.00 11.38
C SER A 217 7.58 -11.25 10.32
N LEU A 218 6.93 -10.20 9.81
CA LEU A 218 5.95 -10.31 8.73
C LEU A 218 6.59 -10.80 7.44
N ILE A 219 7.73 -10.23 7.05
CA ILE A 219 8.47 -10.60 5.84
C ILE A 219 8.99 -12.02 5.93
N ASP A 220 9.58 -12.40 7.07
CA ASP A 220 10.10 -13.75 7.30
C ASP A 220 8.98 -14.79 7.27
N ALA A 221 7.83 -14.49 7.89
CA ALA A 221 6.67 -15.37 7.86
C ALA A 221 6.15 -15.59 6.43
N ALA A 222 5.97 -14.51 5.63
CA ALA A 222 5.54 -14.61 4.24
C ALA A 222 6.55 -15.40 3.38
N SER A 223 7.85 -15.14 3.57
CA SER A 223 8.94 -15.86 2.89
C SER A 223 8.92 -17.35 3.22
N ASN A 224 8.73 -17.70 4.50
CA ASN A 224 8.64 -19.10 4.99
C ASN A 224 7.34 -19.78 4.53
N ALA A 225 6.24 -19.05 4.41
CA ALA A 225 4.99 -19.55 3.83
C ALA A 225 5.08 -19.78 2.31
N GLY A 226 6.18 -19.37 1.68
CA GLY A 226 6.49 -19.67 0.28
C GLY A 226 6.16 -18.53 -0.68
N SER A 227 6.06 -17.30 -0.20
CA SER A 227 5.89 -16.14 -1.10
C SER A 227 6.91 -16.19 -2.24
N SER A 228 6.43 -16.03 -3.46
CA SER A 228 7.27 -16.00 -4.66
C SER A 228 7.50 -14.59 -5.18
N ASP A 229 6.96 -13.58 -4.50
CA ASP A 229 6.97 -12.18 -4.93
C ASP A 229 7.91 -11.29 -4.12
N ASN A 230 8.02 -10.02 -4.56
CA ASN A 230 8.53 -8.95 -3.73
C ASN A 230 7.60 -8.78 -2.52
N ILE A 231 8.13 -8.44 -1.36
CA ILE A 231 7.34 -8.29 -0.13
C ILE A 231 7.63 -6.92 0.45
N SER A 232 6.62 -6.06 0.50
CA SER A 232 6.73 -4.73 1.08
C SER A 232 5.73 -4.54 2.21
N VAL A 233 6.20 -3.96 3.32
CA VAL A 233 5.40 -3.66 4.50
C VAL A 233 5.74 -2.28 5.03
N VAL A 234 4.73 -1.55 5.45
CA VAL A 234 4.85 -0.30 6.21
C VAL A 234 3.96 -0.41 7.43
N LEU A 235 4.56 -0.21 8.60
CA LEU A 235 3.85 -0.18 9.87
C LEU A 235 3.89 1.22 10.47
N ALA A 236 2.80 1.66 11.05
CA ALA A 236 2.76 2.84 11.91
C ALA A 236 1.95 2.54 13.18
N ARG A 237 2.44 3.00 14.34
CA ARG A 237 1.73 2.87 15.62
C ARG A 237 1.41 4.24 16.19
N CYS A 238 0.16 4.42 16.60
CA CYS A 238 -0.29 5.60 17.30
C CYS A 238 0.28 5.60 18.72
N THR A 239 1.18 6.53 19.02
CA THR A 239 1.75 6.72 20.37
C THR A 239 1.09 7.95 20.96
N GLY A 240 0.07 7.77 21.78
CA GLY A 240 -0.67 8.79 22.52
C GLY A 240 -0.79 10.18 21.90
N VAL A 241 -1.97 10.70 21.76
CA VAL A 241 -2.16 12.11 21.39
C VAL A 241 -1.77 12.94 22.60
N GLN A 242 -0.65 13.67 22.55
CA GLN A 242 -0.45 14.77 23.48
C GLN A 242 -1.56 15.78 23.20
N ASN A 243 -2.56 15.83 24.11
CA ASN A 243 -3.51 16.93 24.13
C ASN A 243 -2.70 18.21 24.38
N ILE A 244 -2.53 19.01 23.34
CA ILE A 244 -2.01 20.37 23.43
C ILE A 244 -3.18 21.30 23.73
#